data_24580daed372c327685bbf610c901abf
#
_entry.id   24580daed372c327685bbf610c901abf
#
_cell.length_a   1.000
_cell.length_b   1.000
_cell.length_c   1.000
_cell.angle_alpha   90.00
_cell.angle_beta   90.00
_cell.angle_gamma   90.00
#
_symmetry.space_group_name_H-M   'P 1'
#
loop_
_entity.id
_entity.type
_entity.pdbx_description
1 polymer ?
#
loop_
_entity_poly.entity_id
_entity_poly.type
_entity_poly.pdbx_seq_one_letter_code
_entity_poly.pdbx_strand_id
1 'polypeptide(L)'
;YFNWKFIWIKAGTASMITQPIVYNGKNAYRSSLVTRSSETVDKYFMMRDTIMAYFSTQLTPLYYRKGAREGKRYYVDEVWYSYSGDKCTTSLKHLTSSGDTYKEKFTYDRCVSDMLNSFQRVRNFDPTGWKEGHTEYLDIAGGEKLVRAKLVYRGKKEVKADNKKKYNCLVLSYIEKEEKKDKEIVRFYVTDDNKHVPVRLDMFLRFGSAKAFLK
;
A
#
# COMPACT_ATOMS: atom_id res chain seq x y z
N TYR A 1 2.54 -12.23 -10.38
CA TYR A 1 2.12 -12.59 -11.75
C TYR A 1 1.30 -11.46 -12.36
N PHE A 2 1.46 -11.22 -13.64
CA PHE A 2 0.70 -10.25 -14.41
C PHE A 2 -0.06 -10.97 -15.55
N ASN A 3 -1.32 -10.60 -15.75
CA ASN A 3 -2.14 -11.12 -16.84
C ASN A 3 -2.08 -10.16 -18.03
N TRP A 4 -1.55 -10.65 -19.14
CA TRP A 4 -1.57 -9.94 -20.42
C TRP A 4 -2.16 -10.86 -21.49
N LYS A 5 -3.21 -10.41 -22.14
CA LYS A 5 -3.89 -11.18 -23.21
C LYS A 5 -4.19 -12.62 -22.80
N PHE A 6 -4.76 -12.79 -21.59
CA PHE A 6 -5.13 -14.09 -21.00
C PHE A 6 -3.97 -15.01 -20.58
N ILE A 7 -2.72 -14.58 -20.70
CA ILE A 7 -1.54 -15.33 -20.27
C ILE A 7 -1.02 -14.74 -18.93
N TRP A 8 -0.77 -15.62 -17.97
CA TRP A 8 -0.15 -15.24 -16.69
C TRP A 8 1.37 -15.38 -16.77
N ILE A 9 2.09 -14.29 -16.63
CA ILE A 9 3.55 -14.27 -16.59
C ILE A 9 4.04 -13.92 -15.18
N LYS A 10 5.15 -14.52 -14.77
CA LYS A 10 5.82 -14.16 -13.51
C LYS A 10 6.49 -12.80 -13.70
N ALA A 11 5.85 -11.76 -13.16
CA ALA A 11 6.25 -10.39 -13.43
C ALA A 11 7.36 -9.87 -12.49
N GLY A 12 7.47 -10.42 -11.29
CA GLY A 12 8.46 -9.92 -10.34
C GLY A 12 8.25 -10.45 -8.93
N THR A 13 8.88 -9.77 -7.99
CA THR A 13 8.79 -10.06 -6.55
C THR A 13 8.54 -8.77 -5.76
N ALA A 14 7.89 -8.93 -4.60
CA ALA A 14 7.75 -7.89 -3.60
C ALA A 14 8.16 -8.44 -2.24
N SER A 15 8.86 -7.63 -1.44
CA SER A 15 9.24 -7.97 -0.07
C SER A 15 8.85 -6.83 0.85
N MET A 16 8.16 -7.13 1.94
CA MET A 16 7.76 -6.15 2.94
C MET A 16 8.31 -6.56 4.31
N ILE A 17 8.93 -5.60 4.98
CA ILE A 17 9.51 -5.76 6.32
C ILE A 17 9.03 -4.60 7.19
N THR A 18 8.59 -4.92 8.42
CA THR A 18 8.28 -3.91 9.44
C THR A 18 9.16 -4.18 10.66
N GLN A 19 9.82 -3.15 11.16
CA GLN A 19 10.75 -3.26 12.29
C GLN A 19 10.67 -2.04 13.20
N PRO A 20 10.94 -2.22 14.52
CA PRO A 20 11.03 -1.10 15.44
C PRO A 20 12.25 -0.22 15.12
N ILE A 21 12.10 1.08 15.31
CA ILE A 21 13.14 2.10 15.16
C ILE A 21 12.99 3.17 16.25
N VAL A 22 14.00 4.03 16.38
CA VAL A 22 13.88 5.32 17.07
C VAL A 22 13.85 6.42 16.00
N TYR A 23 12.83 7.24 15.99
CA TYR A 23 12.67 8.37 15.08
C TYR A 23 12.42 9.66 15.87
N ASN A 24 13.27 10.67 15.67
CA ASN A 24 13.27 11.92 16.42
C ASN A 24 13.21 11.70 17.95
N GLY A 25 13.99 10.74 18.47
CA GLY A 25 14.09 10.41 19.90
C GLY A 25 12.89 9.64 20.47
N LYS A 26 11.94 9.20 19.64
CA LYS A 26 10.74 8.46 20.06
C LYS A 26 10.70 7.07 19.43
N ASN A 27 10.16 6.09 20.17
CA ASN A 27 9.90 4.76 19.62
C ASN A 27 8.89 4.84 18.46
N ALA A 28 9.22 4.19 17.37
CA ALA A 28 8.43 4.15 16.15
C ALA A 28 8.64 2.83 15.41
N TYR A 29 7.92 2.65 14.32
CA TYR A 29 8.13 1.55 13.39
C TYR A 29 8.50 2.09 12.01
N ARG A 30 9.33 1.33 11.30
CA ARG A 30 9.59 1.51 9.87
C ARG A 30 9.04 0.31 9.11
N SER A 31 8.14 0.56 8.17
CA SER A 31 7.74 -0.41 7.16
C SER A 31 8.44 -0.10 5.85
N SER A 32 8.94 -1.13 5.18
CA SER A 32 9.61 -1.00 3.88
C SER A 32 9.04 -2.05 2.93
N LEU A 33 8.63 -1.62 1.74
CA LEU A 33 8.19 -2.46 0.63
C LEU A 33 9.15 -2.27 -0.53
N VAL A 34 9.78 -3.35 -0.95
CA VAL A 34 10.68 -3.37 -2.11
C VAL A 34 10.04 -4.22 -3.20
N THR A 35 9.87 -3.66 -4.39
CA THR A 35 9.36 -4.38 -5.55
C THR A 35 10.40 -4.42 -6.67
N ARG A 36 10.46 -5.56 -7.35
CA ARG A 36 11.37 -5.76 -8.48
C ARG A 36 10.69 -6.57 -9.57
N SER A 37 10.68 -6.07 -10.79
CA SER A 37 10.31 -6.85 -11.96
C SER A 37 11.33 -7.96 -12.24
N SER A 38 10.87 -9.03 -12.89
CA SER A 38 11.73 -10.14 -13.33
C SER A 38 12.57 -9.72 -14.54
N GLU A 39 13.67 -10.43 -14.78
CA GLU A 39 14.55 -10.20 -15.95
C GLU A 39 13.78 -10.25 -17.27
N THR A 40 12.77 -11.11 -17.37
CA THR A 40 11.92 -11.20 -18.56
C THR A 40 11.12 -9.92 -18.78
N VAL A 41 10.55 -9.36 -17.71
CA VAL A 41 9.78 -8.11 -17.77
C VAL A 41 10.70 -6.90 -17.94
N ASP A 42 11.90 -6.91 -17.36
CA ASP A 42 12.89 -5.83 -17.46
C ASP A 42 13.25 -5.48 -18.91
N LYS A 43 13.20 -6.46 -19.81
CA LYS A 43 13.44 -6.25 -21.26
C LYS A 43 12.44 -5.30 -21.90
N TYR A 44 11.25 -5.16 -21.31
CA TYR A 44 10.16 -4.32 -21.81
C TYR A 44 9.87 -3.14 -20.91
N PHE A 45 9.85 -3.38 -19.61
CA PHE A 45 9.53 -2.36 -18.59
C PHE A 45 10.16 -2.72 -17.24
N MET A 46 11.28 -2.08 -16.93
CA MET A 46 11.95 -2.24 -15.64
C MET A 46 11.17 -1.55 -14.54
N MET A 47 10.91 -2.26 -13.42
CA MET A 47 10.32 -1.71 -12.22
C MET A 47 11.20 -2.02 -11.00
N ARG A 48 11.62 -0.96 -10.31
CA ARG A 48 12.45 -1.03 -9.08
C ARG A 48 11.94 0.04 -8.14
N ASP A 49 11.03 -0.33 -7.26
CA ASP A 49 10.46 0.60 -6.31
C ASP A 49 10.85 0.23 -4.90
N THR A 50 11.13 1.26 -4.11
CA THR A 50 11.32 1.15 -2.66
C THR A 50 10.41 2.17 -2.00
N ILE A 51 9.47 1.67 -1.21
CA ILE A 51 8.54 2.48 -0.44
C ILE A 51 8.85 2.27 1.03
N MET A 52 8.96 3.36 1.78
CA MET A 52 9.16 3.36 3.24
C MET A 52 8.12 4.24 3.91
N ALA A 53 7.63 3.79 5.06
CA ALA A 53 6.79 4.58 5.95
C ALA A 53 7.30 4.45 7.38
N TYR A 54 7.40 5.59 8.08
CA TYR A 54 7.65 5.65 9.52
C TYR A 54 6.36 6.07 10.21
N PHE A 55 6.03 5.39 11.28
CA PHE A 55 4.81 5.67 12.03
C PHE A 55 5.02 5.39 13.52
N SER A 56 4.26 6.09 14.36
CA SER A 56 4.31 5.93 15.79
C SER A 56 3.83 4.53 16.22
N THR A 57 3.98 4.21 17.51
CA THR A 57 3.44 2.98 18.10
C THR A 57 1.91 2.89 18.02
N GLN A 58 1.22 4.03 17.82
CA GLN A 58 -0.23 4.11 17.58
C GLN A 58 -0.60 4.16 16.08
N LEU A 59 0.35 3.81 15.20
CA LEU A 59 0.18 3.85 13.75
C LEU A 59 -0.12 5.26 13.18
N THR A 60 0.34 6.32 13.85
CA THR A 60 0.26 7.68 13.31
C THR A 60 1.41 7.89 12.32
N PRO A 61 1.16 8.31 11.07
CA PRO A 61 2.22 8.58 10.09
C PRO A 61 3.19 9.66 10.55
N LEU A 62 4.47 9.47 10.29
CA LEU A 62 5.54 10.42 10.62
C LEU A 62 6.32 10.85 9.39
N TYR A 63 6.63 9.87 8.52
CA TYR A 63 7.40 10.08 7.30
C TYR A 63 7.07 9.00 6.28
N TYR A 64 7.00 9.37 5.02
CA TYR A 64 6.82 8.47 3.89
C TYR A 64 7.83 8.80 2.80
N ARG A 65 8.35 7.77 2.15
CA ARG A 65 9.22 7.92 1.00
C ARG A 65 8.91 6.85 -0.05
N LYS A 66 8.72 7.27 -1.29
CA LYS A 66 8.67 6.40 -2.46
C LYS A 66 9.82 6.75 -3.39
N GLY A 67 10.77 5.86 -3.60
CA GLY A 67 11.76 5.92 -4.68
C GLY A 67 11.34 4.93 -5.74
N ALA A 68 11.03 5.38 -6.94
CA ALA A 68 10.53 4.55 -8.01
C ALA A 68 11.35 4.69 -9.28
N ARG A 69 11.69 3.54 -9.89
CA ARG A 69 12.22 3.44 -11.24
C ARG A 69 11.27 2.63 -12.10
N GLU A 70 10.51 3.33 -12.93
CA GLU A 70 9.46 2.77 -13.77
C GLU A 70 9.82 3.00 -15.26
N GLY A 71 10.38 1.97 -15.87
CA GLY A 71 10.96 2.06 -17.21
C GLY A 71 12.17 3.03 -17.22
N LYS A 72 12.07 4.11 -17.99
CA LYS A 72 13.09 5.17 -18.06
C LYS A 72 12.91 6.26 -16.99
N ARG A 73 11.77 6.32 -16.30
CA ARG A 73 11.49 7.33 -15.29
C ARG A 73 12.11 6.93 -13.95
N TYR A 74 12.70 7.91 -13.28
CA TYR A 74 13.12 7.79 -11.88
C TYR A 74 12.59 8.99 -11.13
N TYR A 75 11.97 8.77 -9.97
CA TYR A 75 11.50 9.85 -9.11
C TYR A 75 11.54 9.44 -7.65
N VAL A 76 11.57 10.44 -6.79
CA VAL A 76 11.50 10.26 -5.34
C VAL A 76 10.47 11.21 -4.76
N ASP A 77 9.51 10.65 -4.04
CA ASP A 77 8.57 11.39 -3.20
C ASP A 77 8.96 11.21 -1.74
N GLU A 78 9.06 12.30 -1.02
CA GLU A 78 9.25 12.34 0.43
C GLU A 78 8.14 13.18 1.06
N VAL A 79 7.47 12.65 2.06
CA VAL A 79 6.37 13.31 2.76
C VAL A 79 6.61 13.27 4.26
N TRP A 80 6.61 14.42 4.90
CA TRP A 80 6.66 14.59 6.35
C TRP A 80 5.29 14.95 6.86
N TYR A 81 4.88 14.33 7.97
CA TYR A 81 3.59 14.56 8.60
C TYR A 81 3.80 15.33 9.90
N SER A 82 3.03 16.39 10.10
CA SER A 82 2.99 17.16 11.35
C SER A 82 1.54 17.37 11.79
N TYR A 83 1.33 17.41 13.09
CA TYR A 83 0.00 17.43 13.71
C TYR A 83 -0.13 18.62 14.64
N SER A 84 -1.28 19.30 14.60
CA SER A 84 -1.65 20.39 15.49
C SER A 84 -3.15 20.30 15.79
N GLY A 85 -3.51 19.84 17.00
CA GLY A 85 -4.88 19.42 17.31
C GLY A 85 -5.36 18.35 16.34
N ASP A 86 -6.54 18.52 15.76
CA ASP A 86 -7.13 17.58 14.77
C ASP A 86 -6.60 17.77 13.35
N LYS A 87 -5.74 18.76 13.13
CA LYS A 87 -5.18 19.04 11.80
C LYS A 87 -3.92 18.25 11.53
N CYS A 88 -3.83 17.70 10.32
CA CYS A 88 -2.64 17.07 9.79
C CYS A 88 -2.09 17.91 8.62
N THR A 89 -0.81 18.25 8.68
CA THR A 89 -0.11 18.92 7.58
C THR A 89 0.93 17.97 6.99
N THR A 90 0.87 17.78 5.68
CA THR A 90 1.89 17.06 4.90
C THR A 90 2.79 18.05 4.20
N SER A 91 4.10 17.80 4.24
CA SER A 91 5.11 18.54 3.48
C SER A 91 5.72 17.58 2.46
N LEU A 92 5.42 17.77 1.19
CA LEU A 92 5.92 16.98 0.07
C LEU A 92 7.20 17.58 -0.48
N LYS A 93 8.17 16.70 -0.78
CA LYS A 93 9.30 16.99 -1.65
C LYS A 93 9.34 15.94 -2.75
N HIS A 94 9.19 16.38 -3.99
CA HIS A 94 9.27 15.54 -5.18
C HIS A 94 10.55 15.82 -5.95
N LEU A 95 11.31 14.78 -6.27
CA LEU A 95 12.50 14.81 -7.13
C LEU A 95 12.17 14.10 -8.43
N THR A 96 12.31 14.78 -9.55
CA THR A 96 12.11 14.21 -10.89
C THR A 96 13.37 13.51 -11.42
N SER A 97 13.22 12.78 -12.53
CA SER A 97 14.34 12.17 -13.24
C SER A 97 15.30 13.17 -13.90
N SER A 98 14.87 14.41 -14.15
CA SER A 98 15.73 15.51 -14.62
C SER A 98 16.55 16.16 -13.49
N GLY A 99 16.28 15.82 -12.23
CA GLY A 99 16.92 16.41 -11.06
C GLY A 99 16.18 17.62 -10.48
N ASP A 100 15.07 18.03 -11.08
CA ASP A 100 14.25 19.13 -10.55
C ASP A 100 13.56 18.72 -9.25
N THR A 101 13.42 19.66 -8.32
CA THR A 101 12.80 19.45 -7.04
C THR A 101 11.61 20.38 -6.86
N TYR A 102 10.46 19.80 -6.55
CA TYR A 102 9.23 20.53 -6.19
C TYR A 102 8.93 20.31 -4.70
N LYS A 103 8.42 21.35 -4.04
CA LYS A 103 7.99 21.28 -2.63
C LYS A 103 6.57 21.82 -2.53
N GLU A 104 5.73 21.08 -1.85
CA GLU A 104 4.33 21.44 -1.63
C GLU A 104 3.91 21.15 -0.19
N LYS A 105 2.86 21.82 0.26
CA LYS A 105 2.34 21.66 1.61
C LYS A 105 0.82 21.64 1.58
N PHE A 106 0.24 20.64 2.23
CA PHE A 106 -1.21 20.48 2.31
C PHE A 106 -1.61 20.32 3.77
N THR A 107 -2.73 20.94 4.14
CA THR A 107 -3.30 20.80 5.48
C THR A 107 -4.70 20.22 5.37
N TYR A 108 -4.95 19.20 6.19
CA TYR A 108 -6.21 18.48 6.27
C TYR A 108 -6.83 18.69 7.65
N ASP A 109 -8.15 18.74 7.72
CA ASP A 109 -8.96 18.83 8.95
C ASP A 109 -9.18 17.48 9.63
N ARG A 110 -8.32 16.50 9.34
CA ARG A 110 -8.42 15.12 9.80
C ARG A 110 -7.08 14.41 9.74
N CYS A 111 -6.98 13.27 10.43
CA CYS A 111 -5.82 12.40 10.28
C CYS A 111 -5.84 11.72 8.91
N VAL A 112 -4.71 11.80 8.21
CA VAL A 112 -4.49 11.10 6.95
C VAL A 112 -3.37 10.07 7.12
N SER A 113 -3.34 9.06 6.27
CA SER A 113 -2.32 8.00 6.26
C SER A 113 -1.59 7.98 4.92
N ASP A 114 -0.39 7.43 4.88
CA ASP A 114 0.21 6.99 3.63
C ASP A 114 -0.23 5.56 3.26
N MET A 115 0.17 5.11 2.08
CA MET A 115 -0.20 3.80 1.56
C MET A 115 0.28 2.63 2.46
N LEU A 116 1.54 2.65 2.92
CA LEU A 116 2.07 1.57 3.78
C LEU A 116 1.52 1.63 5.19
N ASN A 117 1.33 2.83 5.74
CA ASN A 117 0.69 2.99 7.03
C ASN A 117 -0.77 2.50 6.99
N SER A 118 -1.51 2.84 5.94
CA SER A 118 -2.88 2.34 5.74
C SER A 118 -2.91 0.81 5.69
N PHE A 119 -1.93 0.18 5.03
CA PHE A 119 -1.82 -1.27 5.01
C PHE A 119 -1.55 -1.86 6.41
N GLN A 120 -0.69 -1.23 7.21
CA GLN A 120 -0.44 -1.67 8.60
C GLN A 120 -1.69 -1.48 9.48
N ARG A 121 -2.43 -0.39 9.29
CA ARG A 121 -3.71 -0.17 10.00
C ARG A 121 -4.72 -1.25 9.68
N VAL A 122 -4.85 -1.62 8.39
CA VAL A 122 -5.72 -2.72 7.96
C VAL A 122 -5.35 -4.05 8.62
N ARG A 123 -4.06 -4.34 8.80
CA ARG A 123 -3.59 -5.55 9.48
C ARG A 123 -3.83 -5.56 10.99
N ASN A 124 -4.15 -4.42 11.58
CA ASN A 124 -4.45 -4.27 13.00
C ASN A 124 -5.95 -4.14 13.28
N PHE A 125 -6.81 -4.27 12.28
CA PHE A 125 -8.25 -4.32 12.52
C PHE A 125 -8.64 -5.59 13.28
N ASP A 126 -9.62 -5.44 14.18
CA ASP A 126 -10.30 -6.58 14.78
C ASP A 126 -11.55 -6.93 13.94
N PRO A 127 -11.53 -8.02 13.18
CA PRO A 127 -12.66 -8.43 12.34
C PRO A 127 -13.77 -9.15 13.13
N THR A 128 -13.66 -9.24 14.45
CA THR A 128 -14.64 -9.92 15.30
C THR A 128 -16.02 -9.28 15.10
N GLY A 129 -17.00 -10.09 14.78
CA GLY A 129 -18.38 -9.64 14.54
C GLY A 129 -18.63 -8.98 13.18
N TRP A 130 -17.63 -8.87 12.31
CA TRP A 130 -17.84 -8.34 10.96
C TRP A 130 -18.74 -9.26 10.13
N LYS A 131 -19.73 -8.65 9.48
CA LYS A 131 -20.56 -9.31 8.45
C LYS A 131 -20.07 -8.86 7.07
N GLU A 132 -20.35 -9.67 6.05
CA GLU A 132 -20.06 -9.27 4.66
C GLU A 132 -20.67 -7.90 4.35
N GLY A 133 -19.88 -7.02 3.74
CA GLY A 133 -20.25 -5.63 3.50
C GLY A 133 -19.81 -4.65 4.61
N HIS A 134 -19.29 -5.12 5.76
CA HIS A 134 -18.67 -4.22 6.75
C HIS A 134 -17.61 -3.35 6.10
N THR A 135 -17.61 -2.05 6.42
CA THR A 135 -16.80 -1.06 5.71
C THR A 135 -16.05 -0.17 6.67
N GLU A 136 -14.73 -0.10 6.48
CA GLU A 136 -13.83 0.86 7.13
C GLU A 136 -13.38 1.91 6.13
N TYR A 137 -13.34 3.19 6.56
CA TYR A 137 -12.93 4.30 5.70
C TYR A 137 -11.49 4.69 5.97
N LEU A 138 -10.78 5.04 4.90
CA LEU A 138 -9.38 5.43 4.91
C LEU A 138 -9.20 6.74 4.14
N ASP A 139 -8.56 7.72 4.76
CA ASP A 139 -8.09 8.94 4.10
C ASP A 139 -6.58 8.82 3.88
N ILE A 140 -6.17 8.74 2.60
CA ILE A 140 -4.78 8.50 2.22
C ILE A 140 -4.23 9.74 1.53
N ALA A 141 -3.13 10.28 2.05
CA ALA A 141 -2.43 11.41 1.48
C ALA A 141 -0.92 11.10 1.42
N GLY A 142 -0.50 10.61 0.27
CA GLY A 142 0.92 10.34 -0.04
C GLY A 142 1.59 11.47 -0.80
N GLY A 143 1.15 12.73 -0.62
CA GLY A 143 1.66 13.91 -1.31
C GLY A 143 0.54 14.82 -1.82
N GLU A 144 0.35 14.90 -3.13
CA GLU A 144 -0.47 15.94 -3.76
C GLU A 144 -1.99 15.80 -3.56
N LYS A 145 -2.50 14.58 -3.46
CA LYS A 145 -3.95 14.35 -3.48
C LYS A 145 -4.42 13.52 -2.31
N LEU A 146 -5.50 14.00 -1.67
CA LEU A 146 -6.25 13.20 -0.71
C LEU A 146 -7.09 12.15 -1.47
N VAL A 147 -6.82 10.88 -1.24
CA VAL A 147 -7.62 9.77 -1.75
C VAL A 147 -8.53 9.27 -0.63
N ARG A 148 -9.83 9.36 -0.85
CA ARG A 148 -10.82 8.73 0.02
C ARG A 148 -11.06 7.31 -0.45
N ALA A 149 -10.76 6.38 0.41
CA ALA A 149 -10.90 4.95 0.13
C ALA A 149 -11.75 4.27 1.19
N LYS A 150 -12.22 3.10 0.86
CA LYS A 150 -12.90 2.19 1.79
C LYS A 150 -12.36 0.79 1.67
N LEU A 151 -12.27 0.12 2.80
CA LEU A 151 -11.98 -1.29 2.91
C LEU A 151 -13.29 -2.02 3.19
N VAL A 152 -13.70 -2.92 2.31
CA VAL A 152 -14.97 -3.66 2.43
C VAL A 152 -14.66 -5.13 2.67
N TYR A 153 -15.18 -5.68 3.77
CA TYR A 153 -15.10 -7.10 4.07
C TYR A 153 -16.00 -7.92 3.15
N ARG A 154 -15.46 -8.98 2.55
CA ARG A 154 -16.13 -9.85 1.56
C ARG A 154 -16.29 -11.29 2.03
N GLY A 155 -16.19 -11.53 3.34
CA GLY A 155 -16.28 -12.87 3.89
C GLY A 155 -14.94 -13.61 3.94
N LYS A 156 -14.99 -14.93 4.10
CA LYS A 156 -13.84 -15.82 4.25
C LYS A 156 -13.65 -16.70 3.02
N LYS A 157 -12.40 -17.05 2.73
CA LYS A 157 -12.08 -17.94 1.61
C LYS A 157 -10.80 -18.72 1.89
N GLU A 158 -10.77 -20.02 1.54
CA GLU A 158 -9.52 -20.77 1.47
C GLU A 158 -8.75 -20.37 0.22
N VAL A 159 -7.46 -20.04 0.40
CA VAL A 159 -6.55 -19.58 -0.66
C VAL A 159 -5.27 -20.39 -0.65
N LYS A 160 -4.87 -20.91 -1.80
CA LYS A 160 -3.58 -21.57 -2.00
C LYS A 160 -2.52 -20.51 -2.36
N ALA A 161 -1.43 -20.46 -1.60
CA ALA A 161 -0.28 -19.60 -1.83
C ALA A 161 0.72 -20.21 -2.83
N ASP A 162 1.78 -19.46 -3.19
CA ASP A 162 2.83 -19.94 -4.10
C ASP A 162 3.67 -21.07 -3.46
N ASN A 163 3.80 -21.08 -2.12
CA ASN A 163 4.41 -22.15 -1.34
C ASN A 163 3.58 -23.46 -1.29
N LYS A 164 2.51 -23.55 -2.08
CA LYS A 164 1.56 -24.68 -2.18
C LYS A 164 0.67 -24.91 -0.95
N LYS A 165 0.88 -24.20 0.14
CA LYS A 165 0.05 -24.30 1.34
C LYS A 165 -1.31 -23.58 1.13
N LYS A 166 -2.32 -24.07 1.82
CA LYS A 166 -3.66 -23.49 1.87
C LYS A 166 -3.83 -22.72 3.17
N TYR A 167 -4.50 -21.60 3.08
CA TYR A 167 -4.73 -20.68 4.20
C TYR A 167 -6.21 -20.28 4.22
N ASN A 168 -6.82 -20.28 5.40
CA ASN A 168 -8.11 -19.62 5.60
C ASN A 168 -7.84 -18.10 5.63
N CYS A 169 -8.53 -17.37 4.79
CA CYS A 169 -8.29 -15.94 4.62
C CYS A 169 -9.56 -15.13 4.79
N LEU A 170 -9.41 -13.95 5.41
CA LEU A 170 -10.35 -12.85 5.29
C LEU A 170 -10.15 -12.21 3.92
N VAL A 171 -11.23 -11.86 3.25
CA VAL A 171 -11.21 -11.20 1.94
C VAL A 171 -11.63 -9.74 2.12
N LEU A 172 -10.75 -8.82 1.73
CA LEU A 172 -10.91 -7.38 1.92
C LEU A 172 -10.73 -6.65 0.59
N SER A 173 -11.73 -5.89 0.15
CA SER A 173 -11.67 -5.08 -1.07
C SER A 173 -11.27 -3.64 -0.72
N TYR A 174 -10.13 -3.18 -1.23
CA TYR A 174 -9.75 -1.78 -1.19
C TYR A 174 -10.33 -1.07 -2.40
N ILE A 175 -11.16 -0.07 -2.13
CA ILE A 175 -11.97 0.64 -3.13
C ILE A 175 -11.71 2.13 -2.99
N GLU A 176 -11.31 2.77 -4.06
CA GLU A 176 -11.17 4.23 -4.14
C GLU A 176 -12.43 4.87 -4.70
N LYS A 177 -12.75 6.05 -4.18
CA LYS A 177 -13.83 6.88 -4.70
C LYS A 177 -13.31 7.69 -5.88
N GLU A 178 -13.76 7.35 -7.08
CA GLU A 178 -13.56 8.15 -8.29
C GLU A 178 -14.80 9.05 -8.54
N GLU A 179 -14.68 10.06 -9.40
CA GLU A 179 -15.74 11.06 -9.66
C GLU A 179 -17.06 10.43 -10.12
N LYS A 180 -16.99 9.36 -10.93
CA LYS A 180 -18.19 8.75 -11.53
C LYS A 180 -18.65 7.46 -10.84
N LYS A 181 -17.74 6.73 -10.20
CA LYS A 181 -18.04 5.44 -9.54
C LYS A 181 -16.92 5.03 -8.60
N ASP A 182 -17.25 4.21 -7.64
CA ASP A 182 -16.28 3.49 -6.82
C ASP A 182 -15.52 2.46 -7.66
N LYS A 183 -14.21 2.38 -7.45
CA LYS A 183 -13.35 1.45 -8.18
C LYS A 183 -12.56 0.57 -7.22
N GLU A 184 -12.72 -0.72 -7.34
CA GLU A 184 -11.87 -1.67 -6.63
C GLU A 184 -10.47 -1.67 -7.24
N ILE A 185 -9.47 -1.35 -6.42
CA ILE A 185 -8.07 -1.24 -6.84
C ILE A 185 -7.30 -2.50 -6.46
N VAL A 186 -7.51 -2.99 -5.23
CA VAL A 186 -6.86 -4.20 -4.72
C VAL A 186 -7.83 -5.03 -3.91
N ARG A 187 -7.76 -6.36 -4.07
CA ARG A 187 -8.40 -7.31 -3.17
C ARG A 187 -7.32 -8.07 -2.41
N PHE A 188 -7.37 -7.95 -1.11
CA PHE A 188 -6.47 -8.62 -0.17
C PHE A 188 -7.09 -9.92 0.31
N TYR A 189 -6.27 -10.95 0.41
CA TYR A 189 -6.56 -12.18 1.11
C TYR A 189 -5.52 -12.31 2.21
N VAL A 190 -5.93 -12.07 3.44
CA VAL A 190 -5.04 -12.12 4.61
C VAL A 190 -5.43 -13.29 5.50
N THR A 191 -4.48 -13.89 6.22
CA THR A 191 -4.79 -15.02 7.13
C THR A 191 -5.87 -14.62 8.15
N ASP A 192 -6.77 -15.56 8.43
CA ASP A 192 -7.84 -15.43 9.43
C ASP A 192 -7.28 -15.75 10.82
N ASP A 193 -6.29 -14.96 11.25
CA ASP A 193 -5.63 -15.00 12.55
C ASP A 193 -5.21 -13.58 12.94
N ASN A 194 -4.68 -13.41 14.15
CA ASN A 194 -4.24 -12.11 14.69
C ASN A 194 -3.02 -11.49 13.97
N LYS A 195 -2.39 -12.17 13.01
CA LYS A 195 -1.25 -11.65 12.24
C LYS A 195 -1.67 -11.03 10.93
N HIS A 196 -2.84 -11.42 10.38
CA HIS A 196 -3.37 -10.97 9.09
C HIS A 196 -2.28 -10.94 8.00
N VAL A 197 -1.55 -12.07 7.84
CA VAL A 197 -0.47 -12.17 6.85
C VAL A 197 -1.07 -12.17 5.45
N PRO A 198 -0.59 -11.31 4.53
CA PRO A 198 -1.06 -11.34 3.15
C PRO A 198 -0.67 -12.64 2.45
N VAL A 199 -1.67 -13.40 2.04
CA VAL A 199 -1.51 -14.66 1.31
C VAL A 199 -1.60 -14.44 -0.19
N ARG A 200 -2.51 -13.54 -0.59
CA ARG A 200 -2.71 -13.17 -1.99
C ARG A 200 -3.24 -11.75 -2.09
N LEU A 201 -2.80 -11.04 -3.13
CA LEU A 201 -3.35 -9.76 -3.56
C LEU A 201 -3.76 -9.88 -5.03
N ASP A 202 -4.98 -9.45 -5.34
CA ASP A 202 -5.45 -9.25 -6.70
C ASP A 202 -5.51 -7.75 -6.97
N MET A 203 -4.70 -7.25 -7.90
CA MET A 203 -4.61 -5.84 -8.27
C MET A 203 -5.32 -5.63 -9.60
N PHE A 204 -6.28 -4.70 -9.63
CA PHE A 204 -7.08 -4.36 -10.81
C PHE A 204 -6.51 -3.12 -11.47
N LEU A 205 -5.66 -3.31 -12.46
CA LEU A 205 -4.93 -2.25 -13.15
C LEU A 205 -5.75 -1.70 -14.31
N ARG A 206 -5.37 -0.54 -14.81
CA ARG A 206 -6.02 0.09 -15.97
C ARG A 206 -5.96 -0.78 -17.24
N PHE A 207 -4.88 -1.55 -17.39
CA PHE A 207 -4.60 -2.40 -18.56
C PHE A 207 -4.36 -3.86 -18.18
N GLY A 208 -5.29 -4.44 -17.40
CA GLY A 208 -5.20 -5.85 -17.00
C GLY A 208 -5.26 -6.06 -15.50
N SER A 209 -4.72 -7.17 -15.03
CA SER A 209 -4.67 -7.49 -13.61
C SER A 209 -3.33 -8.09 -13.23
N ALA A 210 -2.94 -7.88 -11.97
CA ALA A 210 -1.79 -8.53 -11.40
C ALA A 210 -2.17 -9.30 -10.14
N LYS A 211 -1.45 -10.37 -9.83
CA LYS A 211 -1.60 -11.15 -8.60
C LYS A 211 -0.27 -11.30 -7.92
N ALA A 212 -0.23 -11.04 -6.62
CA ALA A 212 0.89 -11.38 -5.76
C ALA A 212 0.49 -12.53 -4.83
N PHE A 213 1.41 -13.44 -4.54
CA PHE A 213 1.20 -14.58 -3.68
C PHE A 213 2.31 -14.67 -2.64
N LEU A 214 1.95 -15.10 -1.43
CA LEU A 214 2.90 -15.47 -0.38
C LEU A 214 3.78 -16.64 -0.88
N LYS A 215 5.09 -16.49 -0.69
CA LYS A 215 6.08 -17.55 -0.94
C LYS A 215 6.31 -18.43 0.28
#